data_09cf38306ed087e76d9ca4d05501ea80
#
_entry.id   09cf38306ed087e76d9ca4d05501ea80
#
_cell.length_a   1.000
_cell.length_b   1.000
_cell.length_c   1.000
_cell.angle_alpha   90.00
_cell.angle_beta   90.00
_cell.angle_gamma   90.00
#
_symmetry.space_group_name_H-M   'P 1'
#
loop_
_entity.id
_entity.type
_entity.pdbx_description
1 polymer ?
#
loop_
_entity_poly.entity_id
_entity_poly.type
_entity_poly.pdbx_seq_one_letter_code
_entity_poly.pdbx_strand_id
1 'polypeptide(L)'
;MLSKGIKQRLNKSIEAFLLHLSCRSSARQTIHAYRYELNRFIALSERLKNNATTVKQALKEQRLLDTVSLRYQDNPNISSFTIRRYVCAYRSWIQYLLDTKTLPPEFGRFYFTLPKLPQVLPKAIPESSLQALLSFDAKGDWIALRNQCIFELMALSGLRIGEVIGLELANLSLATLEIKVFGKGSVERIVPISESTAQKIRQYLNLSSEKIKERTHNCLFVSNSGQILHHSTIRNALSKHAQSAGIRHHITPHSLRHSCATHFVKKTKDLRFVQLLLGHRNISTTQVYVHLDHEYINKTFNEYCLKID
;
A
#
# COMPACT_ATOMS: atom_id res chain seq x y z
N MET A 1 19.38 20.17 23.91
CA MET A 1 18.22 20.83 23.25
C MET A 1 18.63 21.42 21.91
N LEU A 2 17.71 21.60 21.00
CA LEU A 2 17.94 22.36 19.75
C LEU A 2 17.62 23.85 20.00
N SER A 3 18.51 24.75 19.55
CA SER A 3 18.16 26.18 19.55
C SER A 3 17.05 26.49 18.54
N LYS A 4 16.25 27.54 18.78
CA LYS A 4 15.14 27.96 17.90
C LYS A 4 15.60 28.15 16.44
N GLY A 5 16.79 28.73 16.24
CA GLY A 5 17.36 28.94 14.91
C GLY A 5 17.77 27.64 14.20
N ILE A 6 18.32 26.66 14.92
CA ILE A 6 18.67 25.35 14.35
C ILE A 6 17.40 24.60 13.95
N LYS A 7 16.38 24.57 14.82
CA LYS A 7 15.08 23.95 14.53
C LYS A 7 14.47 24.54 13.26
N GLN A 8 14.46 25.85 13.10
CA GLN A 8 13.92 26.51 11.92
C GLN A 8 14.68 26.09 10.63
N ARG A 9 16.02 26.03 10.68
CA ARG A 9 16.84 25.57 9.55
C ARG A 9 16.58 24.11 9.19
N LEU A 10 16.45 23.23 10.19
CA LEU A 10 16.12 21.82 9.96
C LEU A 10 14.73 21.67 9.33
N ASN A 11 13.72 22.33 9.85
CA ASN A 11 12.37 22.32 9.29
C ASN A 11 12.36 22.81 7.83
N LYS A 12 13.05 23.91 7.52
CA LYS A 12 13.18 24.40 6.15
C LYS A 12 13.84 23.36 5.23
N SER A 13 14.87 22.67 5.69
CA SER A 13 15.54 21.62 4.90
C SER A 13 14.67 20.38 4.71
N ILE A 14 13.84 20.02 5.69
CA ILE A 14 12.85 18.93 5.57
C ILE A 14 11.82 19.28 4.50
N GLU A 15 11.27 20.49 4.51
CA GLU A 15 10.29 20.88 3.49
C GLU A 15 10.89 20.90 2.08
N ALA A 16 12.13 21.36 1.92
CA ALA A 16 12.84 21.28 0.65
C ALA A 16 13.06 19.83 0.18
N PHE A 17 13.41 18.93 1.08
CA PHE A 17 13.53 17.49 0.79
C PHE A 17 12.19 16.87 0.37
N LEU A 18 11.10 17.18 1.07
CA LEU A 18 9.78 16.65 0.74
C LEU A 18 9.26 17.20 -0.60
N LEU A 19 9.56 18.44 -0.92
CA LEU A 19 9.30 19.02 -2.24
C LEU A 19 10.10 18.30 -3.33
N HIS A 20 11.40 18.06 -3.11
CA HIS A 20 12.23 17.27 -4.02
C HIS A 20 11.66 15.86 -4.27
N LEU A 21 11.17 15.18 -3.24
CA LEU A 21 10.50 13.89 -3.40
C LEU A 21 9.22 13.98 -4.23
N SER A 22 8.44 15.06 -4.09
CA SER A 22 7.22 15.26 -4.87
C SER A 22 7.54 15.48 -6.36
N CYS A 23 8.58 16.25 -6.68
CA CYS A 23 9.05 16.45 -8.04
C CYS A 23 9.57 15.16 -8.70
N ARG A 24 10.08 14.22 -7.92
CA ARG A 24 10.51 12.88 -8.40
C ARG A 24 9.38 11.85 -8.46
N SER A 25 8.13 12.27 -8.50
CA SER A 25 6.95 11.40 -8.57
C SER A 25 6.87 10.35 -7.46
N SER A 26 7.40 10.68 -6.27
CA SER A 26 7.25 9.81 -5.11
C SER A 26 5.79 9.74 -4.67
N ALA A 27 5.34 8.56 -4.26
CA ALA A 27 3.95 8.37 -3.82
C ALA A 27 3.61 9.32 -2.65
N ARG A 28 2.44 9.98 -2.70
CA ARG A 28 1.96 10.89 -1.63
C ARG A 28 2.06 10.29 -0.23
N GLN A 29 1.78 8.98 -0.11
CA GLN A 29 1.90 8.25 1.16
C GLN A 29 3.35 8.17 1.68
N THR A 30 4.35 8.04 0.80
CA THR A 30 5.77 8.06 1.17
C THR A 30 6.16 9.42 1.69
N ILE A 31 5.76 10.49 1.01
CA ILE A 31 6.03 11.88 1.44
C ILE A 31 5.41 12.15 2.81
N HIS A 32 4.16 11.71 3.00
CA HIS A 32 3.44 11.87 4.28
C HIS A 32 4.12 11.09 5.42
N ALA A 33 4.55 9.84 5.16
CA ALA A 33 5.27 9.03 6.12
C ALA A 33 6.63 9.65 6.48
N TYR A 34 7.38 10.14 5.50
CA TYR A 34 8.67 10.78 5.75
C TYR A 34 8.53 12.09 6.51
N ARG A 35 7.53 12.93 6.17
CA ARG A 35 7.19 14.13 6.95
C ARG A 35 6.94 13.80 8.42
N TYR A 36 6.11 12.79 8.68
CA TYR A 36 5.82 12.36 10.03
C TYR A 36 7.08 11.92 10.80
N GLU A 37 7.90 11.06 10.19
CA GLU A 37 9.10 10.53 10.86
C GLU A 37 10.17 11.62 11.08
N LEU A 38 10.36 12.54 10.13
CA LEU A 38 11.34 13.62 10.27
C LEU A 38 10.89 14.67 11.30
N ASN A 39 9.62 15.01 11.35
CA ASN A 39 9.07 15.86 12.41
C ASN A 39 9.23 15.21 13.79
N ARG A 40 9.04 13.87 13.85
CA ARG A 40 9.28 13.10 15.08
C ARG A 40 10.77 13.14 15.50
N PHE A 41 11.70 13.08 14.54
CA PHE A 41 13.13 13.25 14.80
C PHE A 41 13.43 14.61 15.45
N ILE A 42 12.87 15.70 14.92
CA ILE A 42 13.03 17.03 15.49
C ILE A 42 12.51 17.09 16.94
N ALA A 43 11.27 16.61 17.17
CA ALA A 43 10.63 16.60 18.47
C ALA A 43 11.42 15.80 19.51
N LEU A 44 11.93 14.62 19.14
CA LEU A 44 12.76 13.81 20.03
C LEU A 44 14.13 14.46 20.27
N SER A 45 14.72 15.08 19.26
CA SER A 45 15.98 15.80 19.38
C SER A 45 15.90 16.99 20.37
N GLU A 46 14.73 17.59 20.55
CA GLU A 46 14.51 18.64 21.57
C GLU A 46 14.51 18.10 23.00
N ARG A 47 14.15 16.83 23.19
CA ARG A 47 14.13 16.16 24.51
C ARG A 47 15.53 15.71 24.96
N LEU A 48 16.50 15.63 24.05
CA LEU A 48 17.85 15.22 24.38
C LEU A 48 18.55 16.26 25.26
N LYS A 49 19.24 15.81 26.30
CA LYS A 49 20.01 16.68 27.20
C LYS A 49 21.23 17.31 26.49
N ASN A 50 21.77 16.64 25.47
CA ASN A 50 22.92 17.11 24.72
C ASN A 50 22.52 18.25 23.79
N ASN A 51 23.08 19.44 24.03
CA ASN A 51 22.84 20.61 23.22
C ASN A 51 23.54 20.46 21.86
N ALA A 52 22.80 20.71 20.77
CA ALA A 52 23.39 20.91 19.47
C ALA A 52 23.47 22.42 19.18
N THR A 53 24.68 22.93 19.03
CA THR A 53 24.94 24.36 18.73
C THR A 53 25.03 24.64 17.27
N THR A 54 25.14 23.60 16.43
CA THR A 54 25.17 23.70 14.96
C THR A 54 24.23 22.68 14.31
N VAL A 55 23.81 22.95 13.05
CA VAL A 55 23.03 22.03 12.25
C VAL A 55 23.79 20.71 12.05
N LYS A 56 25.10 20.78 11.81
CA LYS A 56 25.96 19.60 11.67
C LYS A 56 25.91 18.69 12.91
N GLN A 57 26.00 19.27 14.11
CA GLN A 57 25.86 18.48 15.36
C GLN A 57 24.47 17.88 15.52
N ALA A 58 23.42 18.61 15.10
CA ALA A 58 22.05 18.13 15.15
C ALA A 58 21.80 16.94 14.19
N LEU A 59 22.59 16.78 13.15
CA LEU A 59 22.48 15.74 12.13
C LEU A 59 23.50 14.61 12.27
N LYS A 60 24.29 14.54 13.35
CA LYS A 60 25.19 13.41 13.59
C LYS A 60 24.42 12.11 13.84
N GLU A 61 24.98 11.00 13.41
CA GLU A 61 24.43 9.64 13.61
C GLU A 61 24.14 9.35 15.10
N GLN A 62 25.03 9.79 16.01
CA GLN A 62 24.82 9.60 17.45
C GLN A 62 23.48 10.20 17.90
N ARG A 63 23.11 11.36 17.37
CA ARG A 63 21.81 11.98 17.73
C ARG A 63 20.61 11.17 17.21
N LEU A 64 20.74 10.57 16.01
CA LEU A 64 19.74 9.63 15.53
C LEU A 64 19.59 8.43 16.48
N LEU A 65 20.70 7.84 16.92
CA LEU A 65 20.71 6.72 17.87
C LEU A 65 20.05 7.11 19.21
N ASP A 66 20.39 8.28 19.75
CA ASP A 66 19.79 8.79 20.96
C ASP A 66 18.25 8.96 20.80
N THR A 67 17.80 9.44 19.65
CA THR A 67 16.35 9.55 19.39
C THR A 67 15.68 8.19 19.18
N VAL A 68 16.38 7.20 18.63
CA VAL A 68 15.88 5.81 18.54
C VAL A 68 15.74 5.22 19.95
N SER A 69 16.72 5.45 20.82
CA SER A 69 16.66 5.02 22.22
C SER A 69 15.47 5.63 22.97
N LEU A 70 15.21 6.93 22.78
CA LEU A 70 14.02 7.58 23.32
C LEU A 70 12.72 6.97 22.81
N ARG A 71 12.66 6.55 21.54
CA ARG A 71 11.47 5.88 20.99
C ARG A 71 11.20 4.54 21.67
N TYR A 72 12.25 3.77 22.00
CA TYR A 72 12.08 2.52 22.75
C TYR A 72 11.69 2.78 24.20
N GLN A 73 12.20 3.87 24.83
CA GLN A 73 11.78 4.27 26.17
C GLN A 73 10.31 4.71 26.21
N ASP A 74 9.86 5.50 25.22
CA ASP A 74 8.46 5.94 25.10
C ASP A 74 7.49 4.78 24.81
N ASN A 75 7.94 3.79 24.05
CA ASN A 75 7.16 2.60 23.69
C ASN A 75 8.06 1.38 23.53
N PRO A 76 8.26 0.58 24.60
CA PRO A 76 9.09 -0.63 24.58
C PRO A 76 8.65 -1.66 23.52
N ASN A 77 7.37 -1.68 23.14
CA ASN A 77 6.79 -2.59 22.16
C ASN A 77 6.80 -2.02 20.73
N ILE A 78 7.54 -0.94 20.47
CA ILE A 78 7.62 -0.37 19.14
C ILE A 78 8.18 -1.38 18.13
N SER A 79 7.50 -1.55 17.00
CA SER A 79 7.89 -2.55 16.01
C SER A 79 9.21 -2.18 15.31
N SER A 80 10.02 -3.19 14.99
CA SER A 80 11.25 -3.02 14.19
C SER A 80 10.96 -2.37 12.83
N PHE A 81 9.78 -2.59 12.23
CA PHE A 81 9.35 -1.91 11.02
C PHE A 81 9.20 -0.40 11.20
N THR A 82 8.65 0.02 12.35
CA THR A 82 8.48 1.45 12.66
C THR A 82 9.83 2.12 12.84
N ILE A 83 10.76 1.51 13.57
CA ILE A 83 12.13 2.02 13.74
C ILE A 83 12.86 2.05 12.40
N ARG A 84 12.76 0.98 11.61
CA ARG A 84 13.38 0.93 10.28
C ARG A 84 12.87 2.05 9.36
N ARG A 85 11.56 2.30 9.33
CA ARG A 85 10.98 3.41 8.56
C ARG A 85 11.51 4.77 9.00
N TYR A 86 11.61 4.98 10.31
CA TYR A 86 12.17 6.19 10.91
C TYR A 86 13.60 6.43 10.45
N VAL A 87 14.47 5.42 10.57
CA VAL A 87 15.87 5.52 10.16
C VAL A 87 16.00 5.68 8.63
N CYS A 88 15.17 5.00 7.84
CA CYS A 88 15.17 5.15 6.38
C CYS A 88 14.77 6.58 5.96
N ALA A 89 13.76 7.19 6.60
CA ALA A 89 13.38 8.57 6.33
C ALA A 89 14.55 9.52 6.63
N TYR A 90 15.21 9.35 7.78
CA TYR A 90 16.37 10.13 8.16
C TYR A 90 17.52 9.98 7.16
N ARG A 91 17.92 8.75 6.81
CA ARG A 91 18.98 8.48 5.84
C ARG A 91 18.69 9.07 4.47
N SER A 92 17.44 8.97 4.01
CA SER A 92 17.03 9.56 2.73
C SER A 92 17.14 11.08 2.74
N TRP A 93 16.81 11.71 3.86
CA TRP A 93 16.97 13.16 4.04
C TRP A 93 18.46 13.56 4.08
N ILE A 94 19.31 12.84 4.82
CA ILE A 94 20.76 13.10 4.82
C ILE A 94 21.35 12.92 3.42
N GLN A 95 20.94 11.90 2.68
CA GLN A 95 21.40 11.70 1.29
C GLN A 95 21.04 12.90 0.41
N TYR A 96 19.81 13.43 0.52
CA TYR A 96 19.40 14.65 -0.16
C TYR A 96 20.32 15.86 0.19
N LEU A 97 20.67 16.01 1.47
CA LEU A 97 21.55 17.11 1.90
C LEU A 97 23.00 16.95 1.40
N LEU A 98 23.45 15.71 1.20
CA LEU A 98 24.74 15.41 0.55
C LEU A 98 24.68 15.71 -0.95
N ASP A 99 23.65 15.25 -1.64
CA ASP A 99 23.46 15.45 -3.09
C ASP A 99 23.38 16.96 -3.43
N THR A 100 22.76 17.76 -2.55
CA THR A 100 22.69 19.22 -2.67
C THR A 100 23.91 19.95 -2.11
N LYS A 101 24.97 19.23 -1.72
CA LYS A 101 26.21 19.78 -1.12
C LYS A 101 25.95 20.64 0.14
N THR A 102 24.83 20.45 0.80
CA THR A 102 24.49 21.15 2.06
C THR A 102 25.28 20.55 3.25
N LEU A 103 25.60 19.27 3.17
CA LEU A 103 26.44 18.53 4.12
C LEU A 103 27.69 18.00 3.43
N PRO A 104 28.82 17.90 4.17
CA PRO A 104 30.03 17.31 3.64
C PRO A 104 29.94 15.78 3.59
N PRO A 105 30.74 15.10 2.70
CA PRO A 105 30.62 13.67 2.39
C PRO A 105 30.72 12.73 3.61
N GLU A 106 31.41 13.11 4.65
CA GLU A 106 31.54 12.31 5.87
C GLU A 106 30.21 12.00 6.58
N PHE A 107 29.17 12.78 6.33
CA PHE A 107 27.83 12.52 6.85
C PHE A 107 27.10 11.35 6.17
N GLY A 108 27.57 10.88 5.03
CA GLY A 108 27.01 9.73 4.32
C GLY A 108 27.39 8.37 4.91
N ARG A 109 28.36 8.33 5.82
CA ARG A 109 28.81 7.09 6.45
C ARG A 109 27.98 6.80 7.70
N PHE A 110 27.05 5.82 7.57
CA PHE A 110 26.28 5.33 8.71
C PHE A 110 26.82 3.98 9.17
N TYR A 111 27.24 3.92 10.42
CA TYR A 111 27.72 2.69 11.07
C TYR A 111 26.57 1.91 11.75
N PHE A 112 25.46 2.57 11.99
CA PHE A 112 24.29 1.95 12.62
C PHE A 112 23.65 0.91 11.71
N THR A 113 23.55 -0.31 12.23
CA THR A 113 22.87 -1.41 11.54
C THR A 113 21.38 -1.34 11.85
N LEU A 114 20.55 -1.36 10.80
CA LEU A 114 19.10 -1.41 10.96
C LEU A 114 18.67 -2.70 11.66
N PRO A 115 17.67 -2.64 12.55
CA PRO A 115 17.11 -3.85 13.16
C PRO A 115 16.73 -4.86 12.08
N LYS A 116 17.14 -6.13 12.28
CA LYS A 116 16.68 -7.21 11.39
C LYS A 116 15.17 -7.31 11.50
N LEU A 117 14.50 -7.32 10.35
CA LEU A 117 13.07 -7.58 10.33
C LEU A 117 12.84 -9.07 10.60
N PRO A 118 11.91 -9.43 11.48
CA PRO A 118 11.51 -10.82 11.59
C PRO A 118 11.02 -11.29 10.22
N GLN A 119 11.57 -12.40 9.74
CA GLN A 119 11.06 -13.08 8.53
C GLN A 119 9.75 -13.80 8.90
N VAL A 120 8.70 -13.02 9.12
CA VAL A 120 7.37 -13.59 9.25
C VAL A 120 6.88 -13.87 7.85
N LEU A 121 6.88 -15.15 7.47
CA LEU A 121 6.18 -15.58 6.25
C LEU A 121 4.71 -15.19 6.41
N PRO A 122 4.16 -14.33 5.55
CA PRO A 122 2.74 -14.01 5.62
C PRO A 122 1.95 -15.31 5.50
N LYS A 123 1.14 -15.63 6.50
CA LYS A 123 0.26 -16.79 6.41
C LYS A 123 -0.86 -16.43 5.43
N ALA A 124 -0.99 -17.22 4.36
CA ALA A 124 -2.14 -17.11 3.48
C ALA A 124 -3.42 -17.43 4.28
N ILE A 125 -4.51 -16.76 3.95
CA ILE A 125 -5.82 -17.01 4.55
C ILE A 125 -6.22 -18.44 4.12
N PRO A 126 -6.66 -19.32 5.04
CA PRO A 126 -7.20 -20.64 4.68
C PRO A 126 -8.34 -20.50 3.68
N GLU A 127 -8.44 -21.41 2.74
CA GLU A 127 -9.43 -21.37 1.66
C GLU A 127 -10.87 -21.32 2.21
N SER A 128 -11.18 -22.11 3.23
CA SER A 128 -12.48 -22.09 3.93
C SER A 128 -12.80 -20.72 4.54
N SER A 129 -11.81 -20.08 5.15
CA SER A 129 -11.99 -18.72 5.69
C SER A 129 -12.16 -17.69 4.57
N LEU A 130 -11.47 -17.87 3.44
CA LEU A 130 -11.61 -16.97 2.30
C LEU A 130 -12.99 -17.13 1.65
N GLN A 131 -13.49 -18.36 1.49
CA GLN A 131 -14.86 -18.61 1.05
C GLN A 131 -15.87 -17.97 2.00
N ALA A 132 -15.81 -18.24 3.31
CA ALA A 132 -16.70 -17.62 4.29
C ALA A 132 -16.67 -16.08 4.27
N LEU A 133 -15.51 -15.50 3.96
CA LEU A 133 -15.34 -14.04 3.84
C LEU A 133 -16.02 -13.48 2.58
N LEU A 134 -16.04 -14.23 1.49
CA LEU A 134 -16.51 -13.76 0.18
C LEU A 134 -17.95 -14.20 -0.13
N SER A 135 -18.41 -15.30 0.46
CA SER A 135 -19.77 -15.84 0.28
C SER A 135 -20.73 -15.23 1.28
N PHE A 136 -21.05 -13.94 1.13
CA PHE A 136 -22.10 -13.32 1.94
C PHE A 136 -23.18 -12.68 1.07
N ASP A 137 -24.41 -12.73 1.54
CA ASP A 137 -25.54 -12.08 0.89
C ASP A 137 -25.59 -10.60 1.26
N ALA A 138 -25.44 -9.74 0.29
CA ALA A 138 -25.53 -8.29 0.47
C ALA A 138 -26.97 -7.81 0.73
N LYS A 139 -28.00 -8.68 0.59
CA LYS A 139 -29.43 -8.38 0.88
C LYS A 139 -29.95 -7.09 0.26
N GLY A 140 -29.48 -6.74 -0.93
CA GLY A 140 -29.86 -5.49 -1.61
C GLY A 140 -29.18 -4.23 -1.06
N ASP A 141 -28.29 -4.34 -0.06
CA ASP A 141 -27.46 -3.23 0.38
C ASP A 141 -26.31 -3.01 -0.60
N TRP A 142 -26.39 -1.92 -1.36
CA TRP A 142 -25.39 -1.56 -2.34
C TRP A 142 -23.98 -1.32 -1.74
N ILE A 143 -23.91 -0.92 -0.44
CA ILE A 143 -22.63 -0.74 0.27
C ILE A 143 -22.01 -2.09 0.59
N ALA A 144 -22.81 -3.04 1.06
CA ALA A 144 -22.37 -4.41 1.29
C ALA A 144 -21.90 -5.04 -0.01
N LEU A 145 -22.67 -4.89 -1.09
CA LEU A 145 -22.33 -5.40 -2.42
C LEU A 145 -21.05 -4.75 -2.99
N ARG A 146 -20.90 -3.42 -2.83
CA ARG A 146 -19.66 -2.71 -3.14
C ARG A 146 -18.46 -3.33 -2.43
N ASN A 147 -18.59 -3.55 -1.11
CA ASN A 147 -17.50 -4.09 -0.30
C ASN A 147 -17.18 -5.52 -0.73
N GLN A 148 -18.18 -6.34 -1.05
CA GLN A 148 -17.98 -7.69 -1.59
C GLN A 148 -17.20 -7.66 -2.90
N CYS A 149 -17.59 -6.83 -3.88
CA CYS A 149 -16.84 -6.66 -5.12
C CYS A 149 -15.38 -6.26 -4.86
N ILE A 150 -15.15 -5.32 -3.94
CA ILE A 150 -13.79 -4.88 -3.57
C ILE A 150 -12.97 -6.03 -2.97
N PHE A 151 -13.56 -6.83 -2.08
CA PHE A 151 -12.88 -7.96 -1.45
C PHE A 151 -12.56 -9.06 -2.47
N GLU A 152 -13.49 -9.36 -3.37
CA GLU A 152 -13.27 -10.33 -4.45
C GLU A 152 -12.15 -9.88 -5.40
N LEU A 153 -12.15 -8.62 -5.83
CA LEU A 153 -11.09 -8.11 -6.69
C LEU A 153 -9.70 -8.19 -6.04
N MET A 154 -9.62 -8.00 -4.72
CA MET A 154 -8.35 -8.17 -4.01
C MET A 154 -7.98 -9.65 -3.79
N ALA A 155 -8.96 -10.51 -3.55
CA ALA A 155 -8.75 -11.91 -3.19
C ALA A 155 -8.62 -12.83 -4.41
N LEU A 156 -9.33 -12.56 -5.50
CA LEU A 156 -9.36 -13.41 -6.70
C LEU A 156 -8.45 -12.87 -7.81
N SER A 157 -8.49 -11.57 -8.06
CA SER A 157 -7.69 -10.93 -9.10
C SER A 157 -6.41 -10.26 -8.57
N GLY A 158 -6.21 -10.27 -7.26
CA GLY A 158 -4.97 -9.83 -6.62
C GLY A 158 -4.69 -8.33 -6.71
N LEU A 159 -5.70 -7.49 -6.90
CA LEU A 159 -5.52 -6.03 -6.94
C LEU A 159 -5.06 -5.48 -5.59
N ARG A 160 -4.25 -4.41 -5.62
CA ARG A 160 -3.93 -3.64 -4.41
C ARG A 160 -5.12 -2.77 -4.01
N ILE A 161 -5.29 -2.51 -2.72
CA ILE A 161 -6.37 -1.63 -2.23
C ILE A 161 -6.37 -0.25 -2.92
N GLY A 162 -5.19 0.33 -3.20
CA GLY A 162 -5.09 1.59 -3.92
C GLY A 162 -5.49 1.49 -5.39
N GLU A 163 -5.24 0.36 -6.04
CA GLU A 163 -5.67 0.08 -7.42
C GLU A 163 -7.20 -0.06 -7.48
N VAL A 164 -7.80 -0.76 -6.52
CA VAL A 164 -9.27 -0.93 -6.46
C VAL A 164 -9.99 0.38 -6.16
N ILE A 165 -9.49 1.18 -5.22
CA ILE A 165 -10.09 2.48 -4.86
C ILE A 165 -10.00 3.48 -6.02
N GLY A 166 -8.88 3.48 -6.73
CA GLY A 166 -8.65 4.38 -7.87
C GLY A 166 -9.12 3.81 -9.21
N LEU A 167 -9.82 2.66 -9.22
CA LEU A 167 -10.30 2.07 -10.45
C LEU A 167 -11.43 2.91 -11.04
N GLU A 168 -11.25 3.34 -12.29
CA GLU A 168 -12.23 4.13 -13.02
C GLU A 168 -13.16 3.24 -13.86
N LEU A 169 -14.39 3.69 -14.08
CA LEU A 169 -15.38 3.01 -14.92
C LEU A 169 -14.86 2.72 -16.32
N ALA A 170 -14.12 3.67 -16.92
CA ALA A 170 -13.53 3.54 -18.26
C ALA A 170 -12.49 2.41 -18.36
N ASN A 171 -11.94 1.97 -17.22
CA ASN A 171 -10.92 0.91 -17.16
C ASN A 171 -11.50 -0.48 -16.87
N LEU A 172 -12.82 -0.62 -16.84
CA LEU A 172 -13.55 -1.88 -16.63
C LEU A 172 -14.23 -2.31 -17.92
N SER A 173 -13.93 -3.49 -18.41
CA SER A 173 -14.66 -4.15 -19.49
C SER A 173 -15.41 -5.36 -18.94
N LEU A 174 -16.72 -5.23 -18.77
CA LEU A 174 -17.57 -6.34 -18.35
C LEU A 174 -17.88 -7.33 -19.49
N ALA A 175 -17.60 -6.96 -20.73
CA ALA A 175 -17.77 -7.83 -21.88
C ALA A 175 -16.59 -8.80 -22.03
N THR A 176 -15.37 -8.30 -21.82
CA THR A 176 -14.14 -9.13 -21.89
C THR A 176 -13.71 -9.67 -20.53
N LEU A 177 -14.41 -9.32 -19.44
CA LEU A 177 -14.08 -9.70 -18.05
C LEU A 177 -12.69 -9.23 -17.61
N GLU A 178 -12.38 -7.97 -17.90
CA GLU A 178 -11.05 -7.42 -17.72
C GLU A 178 -11.07 -6.06 -17.05
N ILE A 179 -10.02 -5.81 -16.28
CA ILE A 179 -9.74 -4.52 -15.67
C ILE A 179 -8.34 -4.05 -16.08
N LYS A 180 -8.26 -2.82 -16.57
CA LYS A 180 -7.01 -2.12 -16.82
C LYS A 180 -6.59 -1.41 -15.54
N VAL A 181 -5.41 -1.73 -15.00
CA VAL A 181 -4.88 -1.10 -13.78
C VAL A 181 -3.50 -0.48 -14.02
N PHE A 182 -3.26 0.64 -13.36
CA PHE A 182 -2.00 1.36 -13.42
C PHE A 182 -1.18 1.10 -12.15
N GLY A 183 -0.01 0.51 -12.31
CA GLY A 183 0.93 0.24 -11.25
C GLY A 183 1.82 1.43 -10.90
N LYS A 184 2.74 1.26 -9.97
CA LYS A 184 3.73 2.26 -9.61
C LYS A 184 4.62 2.59 -10.83
N GLY A 185 4.67 3.88 -11.22
CA GLY A 185 5.40 4.36 -12.39
C GLY A 185 4.61 4.27 -13.69
N SER A 186 3.27 4.30 -13.59
CA SER A 186 2.34 4.29 -14.74
C SER A 186 2.47 3.05 -15.66
N VAL A 187 2.99 1.95 -15.12
CA VAL A 187 3.00 0.68 -15.85
C VAL A 187 1.58 0.12 -15.86
N GLU A 188 1.03 0.00 -17.06
CA GLU A 188 -0.30 -0.56 -17.29
C GLU A 188 -0.23 -2.08 -17.30
N ARG A 189 -1.26 -2.73 -16.73
CA ARG A 189 -1.52 -4.15 -16.90
C ARG A 189 -3.01 -4.43 -16.96
N ILE A 190 -3.38 -5.48 -17.67
CA ILE A 190 -4.73 -6.02 -17.72
C ILE A 190 -4.84 -7.15 -16.69
N VAL A 191 -5.92 -7.15 -15.93
CA VAL A 191 -6.20 -8.13 -14.89
C VAL A 191 -7.56 -8.75 -15.16
N PRO A 192 -7.66 -10.08 -15.28
CA PRO A 192 -8.94 -10.77 -15.48
C PRO A 192 -9.78 -10.75 -14.19
N ILE A 193 -11.11 -10.79 -14.37
CA ILE A 193 -12.08 -10.96 -13.32
C ILE A 193 -12.98 -12.17 -13.62
N SER A 194 -13.52 -12.79 -12.56
CA SER A 194 -14.47 -13.88 -12.75
C SER A 194 -15.84 -13.36 -13.21
N GLU A 195 -16.62 -14.19 -13.90
CA GLU A 195 -17.99 -13.84 -14.31
C GLU A 195 -18.87 -13.50 -13.09
N SER A 196 -18.71 -14.26 -11.98
CA SER A 196 -19.47 -13.98 -10.76
C SER A 196 -19.16 -12.59 -10.19
N THR A 197 -17.88 -12.18 -10.18
CA THR A 197 -17.47 -10.83 -9.75
C THR A 197 -18.03 -9.77 -10.72
N ALA A 198 -18.00 -10.03 -12.02
CA ALA A 198 -18.56 -9.11 -13.03
C ALA A 198 -20.06 -8.92 -12.85
N GLN A 199 -20.81 -9.98 -12.56
CA GLN A 199 -22.25 -9.91 -12.27
C GLN A 199 -22.53 -9.07 -11.02
N LYS A 200 -21.78 -9.27 -9.94
CA LYS A 200 -21.89 -8.46 -8.72
C LYS A 200 -21.56 -6.98 -8.98
N ILE A 201 -20.59 -6.70 -9.83
CA ILE A 201 -20.27 -5.32 -10.23
C ILE A 201 -21.44 -4.70 -11.02
N ARG A 202 -22.06 -5.45 -11.96
CA ARG A 202 -23.27 -4.97 -12.66
C ARG A 202 -24.39 -4.63 -11.67
N GLN A 203 -24.68 -5.53 -10.72
CA GLN A 203 -25.69 -5.31 -9.68
C GLN A 203 -25.35 -4.09 -8.82
N TYR A 204 -24.09 -3.96 -8.40
CA TYR A 204 -23.62 -2.80 -7.65
C TYR A 204 -23.84 -1.49 -8.43
N LEU A 205 -23.49 -1.45 -9.70
CA LEU A 205 -23.67 -0.27 -10.55
C LEU A 205 -25.14 0.12 -10.66
N ASN A 206 -26.04 -0.84 -10.86
CA ASN A 206 -27.48 -0.61 -10.93
C ASN A 206 -28.02 -0.04 -9.60
N LEU A 207 -27.77 -0.71 -8.47
CA LEU A 207 -28.24 -0.27 -7.16
C LEU A 207 -27.63 1.07 -6.72
N SER A 208 -26.36 1.31 -7.02
CA SER A 208 -25.71 2.55 -6.64
C SER A 208 -26.16 3.75 -7.47
N SER A 209 -26.56 3.56 -8.74
CA SER A 209 -27.06 4.64 -9.59
C SER A 209 -28.37 5.23 -9.08
N GLU A 210 -29.22 4.41 -8.44
CA GLU A 210 -30.47 4.86 -7.83
C GLU A 210 -30.27 5.65 -6.53
N LYS A 211 -29.20 5.36 -5.80
CA LYS A 211 -28.93 5.91 -4.47
C LYS A 211 -27.99 7.11 -4.47
N ILE A 212 -27.12 7.21 -5.45
CA ILE A 212 -26.12 8.26 -5.55
C ILE A 212 -26.57 9.27 -6.60
N LYS A 213 -27.07 10.43 -6.14
CA LYS A 213 -27.54 11.50 -7.01
C LYS A 213 -26.41 12.13 -7.85
N GLU A 214 -25.22 12.19 -7.30
CA GLU A 214 -24.08 12.86 -7.94
C GLU A 214 -22.79 12.08 -7.63
N ARG A 215 -22.09 11.63 -8.68
CA ARG A 215 -20.75 11.09 -8.58
C ARG A 215 -19.76 12.22 -8.87
N THR A 216 -18.94 12.55 -7.90
CA THR A 216 -17.91 13.61 -8.06
C THR A 216 -16.69 13.13 -8.82
N HIS A 217 -16.56 11.81 -9.04
CA HIS A 217 -15.42 11.18 -9.71
C HIS A 217 -15.85 9.98 -10.56
N ASN A 218 -15.07 9.69 -11.60
CA ASN A 218 -15.27 8.53 -12.49
C ASN A 218 -14.85 7.18 -11.85
N CYS A 219 -14.57 7.14 -10.55
CA CYS A 219 -14.22 5.91 -9.86
C CYS A 219 -15.36 4.90 -9.89
N LEU A 220 -15.02 3.62 -10.11
CA LEU A 220 -15.97 2.51 -10.06
C LEU A 220 -16.65 2.44 -8.69
N PHE A 221 -15.86 2.47 -7.62
CA PHE A 221 -16.35 2.35 -6.25
C PHE A 221 -16.31 3.69 -5.52
N VAL A 222 -17.45 4.09 -4.97
CA VAL A 222 -17.60 5.38 -4.29
C VAL A 222 -18.18 5.22 -2.88
N SER A 223 -18.03 6.27 -2.06
CA SER A 223 -18.64 6.36 -0.72
C SER A 223 -20.14 6.63 -0.80
N ASN A 224 -20.83 6.63 0.34
CA ASN A 224 -22.26 6.97 0.43
C ASN A 224 -22.58 8.37 -0.12
N SER A 225 -21.60 9.27 -0.10
CA SER A 225 -21.73 10.63 -0.63
C SER A 225 -21.20 10.78 -2.06
N GLY A 226 -20.95 9.69 -2.79
CA GLY A 226 -20.43 9.75 -4.17
C GLY A 226 -18.95 10.11 -4.28
N GLN A 227 -18.24 10.25 -3.15
CA GLN A 227 -16.82 10.62 -3.09
C GLN A 227 -15.89 9.43 -3.24
N ILE A 228 -14.60 9.68 -3.49
CA ILE A 228 -13.55 8.65 -3.50
C ILE A 228 -13.51 7.94 -2.13
N LEU A 229 -13.36 6.61 -2.17
CA LEU A 229 -13.23 5.79 -0.98
C LEU A 229 -11.89 6.04 -0.27
N HIS A 230 -11.93 6.02 1.05
CA HIS A 230 -10.71 6.06 1.86
C HIS A 230 -10.21 4.65 2.16
N HIS A 231 -8.89 4.44 2.18
CA HIS A 231 -8.29 3.14 2.54
C HIS A 231 -8.76 2.61 3.90
N SER A 232 -8.97 3.50 4.88
CA SER A 232 -9.48 3.14 6.21
C SER A 232 -10.91 2.61 6.16
N THR A 233 -11.77 3.14 5.29
CA THR A 233 -13.15 2.68 5.13
C THR A 233 -13.17 1.20 4.73
N ILE A 234 -12.36 0.83 3.73
CA ILE A 234 -12.29 -0.56 3.26
C ILE A 234 -11.64 -1.48 4.29
N ARG A 235 -10.57 -1.03 4.98
CA ARG A 235 -9.95 -1.81 6.06
C ARG A 235 -10.94 -2.09 7.20
N ASN A 236 -11.69 -1.08 7.62
CA ASN A 236 -12.69 -1.22 8.68
C ASN A 236 -13.84 -2.13 8.25
N ALA A 237 -14.34 -1.98 7.01
CA ALA A 237 -15.36 -2.85 6.46
C ALA A 237 -14.87 -4.32 6.41
N LEU A 238 -13.65 -4.56 5.92
CA LEU A 238 -13.05 -5.89 5.86
C LEU A 238 -12.89 -6.51 7.25
N SER A 239 -12.42 -5.73 8.24
CA SER A 239 -12.27 -6.20 9.62
C SER A 239 -13.60 -6.59 10.25
N LYS A 240 -14.63 -5.74 10.10
CA LYS A 240 -15.98 -6.03 10.59
C LYS A 240 -16.56 -7.28 9.94
N HIS A 241 -16.39 -7.39 8.62
CA HIS A 241 -16.92 -8.52 7.87
C HIS A 241 -16.23 -9.84 8.23
N ALA A 242 -14.90 -9.84 8.39
CA ALA A 242 -14.15 -10.98 8.87
C ALA A 242 -14.61 -11.43 10.27
N GLN A 243 -14.88 -10.48 11.16
CA GLN A 243 -15.41 -10.77 12.51
C GLN A 243 -16.80 -11.40 12.43
N SER A 244 -17.69 -10.86 11.59
CA SER A 244 -19.04 -11.42 11.39
C SER A 244 -19.02 -12.83 10.77
N ALA A 245 -18.02 -13.13 9.92
CA ALA A 245 -17.79 -14.43 9.34
C ALA A 245 -17.09 -15.43 10.32
N GLY A 246 -16.90 -15.06 11.60
CA GLY A 246 -16.28 -15.89 12.62
C GLY A 246 -14.78 -16.10 12.45
N ILE A 247 -14.10 -15.28 11.65
CA ILE A 247 -12.69 -15.41 11.36
C ILE A 247 -11.86 -14.76 12.48
N ARG A 248 -11.14 -15.58 13.24
CA ARG A 248 -10.40 -15.11 14.43
C ARG A 248 -9.07 -14.44 14.12
N HIS A 249 -8.46 -14.69 12.95
CA HIS A 249 -7.19 -14.09 12.58
C HIS A 249 -7.39 -12.75 11.86
N HIS A 250 -6.41 -11.85 12.03
CA HIS A 250 -6.48 -10.52 11.44
C HIS A 250 -6.35 -10.57 9.92
N ILE A 251 -7.41 -10.15 9.21
CA ILE A 251 -7.43 -10.05 7.75
C ILE A 251 -7.17 -8.60 7.33
N THR A 252 -6.31 -8.43 6.35
CA THR A 252 -5.95 -7.15 5.76
C THR A 252 -6.11 -7.19 4.23
N PRO A 253 -6.24 -6.05 3.56
CA PRO A 253 -6.19 -5.98 2.10
C PRO A 253 -4.94 -6.66 1.51
N HIS A 254 -3.81 -6.56 2.21
CA HIS A 254 -2.57 -7.19 1.77
C HIS A 254 -2.61 -8.73 1.93
N SER A 255 -3.24 -9.24 2.98
CA SER A 255 -3.40 -10.69 3.15
C SER A 255 -4.36 -11.31 2.14
N LEU A 256 -5.41 -10.59 1.68
CA LEU A 256 -6.26 -11.03 0.57
C LEU A 256 -5.45 -11.22 -0.72
N ARG A 257 -4.70 -10.20 -1.12
CA ARG A 257 -3.84 -10.28 -2.29
C ARG A 257 -2.75 -11.36 -2.15
N HIS A 258 -2.20 -11.55 -0.96
CA HIS A 258 -1.24 -12.63 -0.70
C HIS A 258 -1.88 -14.01 -0.84
N SER A 259 -3.14 -14.17 -0.40
CA SER A 259 -3.89 -15.41 -0.58
C SER A 259 -4.15 -15.71 -2.06
N CYS A 260 -4.48 -14.70 -2.88
CA CYS A 260 -4.54 -14.83 -4.33
C CYS A 260 -3.21 -15.38 -4.90
N ALA A 261 -2.09 -14.73 -4.56
CA ALA A 261 -0.77 -15.17 -5.00
C ALA A 261 -0.49 -16.63 -4.61
N THR A 262 -0.72 -16.97 -3.34
CA THR A 262 -0.45 -18.31 -2.80
C THR A 262 -1.35 -19.38 -3.44
N HIS A 263 -2.63 -19.05 -3.67
CA HIS A 263 -3.57 -19.93 -4.35
C HIS A 263 -3.07 -20.28 -5.75
N PHE A 264 -2.76 -19.27 -6.57
CA PHE A 264 -2.29 -19.50 -7.93
C PHE A 264 -0.92 -20.21 -7.97
N VAL A 265 0.03 -19.85 -7.10
CA VAL A 265 1.31 -20.59 -7.01
C VAL A 265 1.09 -22.07 -6.69
N LYS A 266 0.19 -22.37 -5.77
CA LYS A 266 -0.10 -23.78 -5.39
C LYS A 266 -0.77 -24.55 -6.53
N LYS A 267 -1.70 -23.92 -7.25
CA LYS A 267 -2.50 -24.58 -8.30
C LYS A 267 -1.72 -24.69 -9.62
N THR A 268 -1.10 -23.62 -10.06
CA THR A 268 -0.40 -23.59 -11.36
C THR A 268 1.05 -24.00 -11.27
N LYS A 269 1.70 -23.83 -10.09
CA LYS A 269 3.15 -23.93 -9.88
C LYS A 269 3.95 -22.99 -10.78
N ASP A 270 3.30 -21.98 -11.33
CA ASP A 270 3.86 -21.01 -12.26
C ASP A 270 4.03 -19.64 -11.58
N LEU A 271 5.26 -19.36 -11.18
CA LEU A 271 5.61 -18.08 -10.58
C LEU A 271 5.54 -16.92 -11.58
N ARG A 272 5.76 -17.20 -12.87
CA ARG A 272 5.70 -16.17 -13.90
C ARG A 272 4.27 -15.66 -14.08
N PHE A 273 3.31 -16.57 -14.19
CA PHE A 273 1.89 -16.21 -14.20
C PHE A 273 1.54 -15.29 -13.03
N VAL A 274 1.91 -15.68 -11.80
CA VAL A 274 1.60 -14.89 -10.60
C VAL A 274 2.29 -13.52 -10.61
N GLN A 275 3.52 -13.44 -11.13
CA GLN A 275 4.23 -12.16 -11.27
C GLN A 275 3.52 -11.24 -12.26
N LEU A 276 3.06 -11.75 -13.39
CA LEU A 276 2.32 -11.01 -14.41
C LEU A 276 0.98 -10.53 -13.86
N LEU A 277 0.17 -11.41 -13.30
CA LEU A 277 -1.13 -11.10 -12.70
C LEU A 277 -1.02 -9.99 -11.64
N LEU A 278 -0.04 -10.11 -10.77
CA LEU A 278 0.15 -9.16 -9.67
C LEU A 278 0.91 -7.88 -10.10
N GLY A 279 1.60 -7.86 -11.21
CA GLY A 279 2.43 -6.73 -11.65
C GLY A 279 3.62 -6.49 -10.72
N HIS A 280 4.46 -7.50 -10.50
CA HIS A 280 5.69 -7.38 -9.74
C HIS A 280 6.82 -6.85 -10.63
N ARG A 281 7.49 -5.78 -10.21
CA ARG A 281 8.39 -4.92 -10.99
C ARG A 281 9.74 -5.55 -11.40
N ASN A 282 10.09 -6.76 -10.96
CA ASN A 282 11.40 -7.37 -11.20
C ASN A 282 11.40 -8.33 -12.40
N ILE A 283 10.83 -7.90 -13.53
CA ILE A 283 11.14 -8.54 -14.81
C ILE A 283 11.80 -7.47 -15.66
N SER A 284 13.13 -7.53 -15.72
CA SER A 284 13.91 -6.77 -16.69
C SER A 284 13.46 -7.18 -18.08
N THR A 285 13.10 -6.17 -18.87
CA THR A 285 12.97 -6.21 -20.32
C THR A 285 11.98 -7.22 -20.92
N THR A 286 10.85 -6.75 -21.44
CA THR A 286 10.50 -7.01 -22.82
C THR A 286 9.11 -6.46 -23.16
N GLN A 287 9.06 -5.36 -23.87
CA GLN A 287 7.83 -4.81 -24.50
C GLN A 287 7.26 -5.71 -25.62
N VAL A 288 7.94 -6.79 -25.97
CA VAL A 288 7.58 -7.65 -27.12
C VAL A 288 6.57 -8.76 -26.77
N TYR A 289 6.35 -9.08 -25.46
CA TYR A 289 5.49 -10.22 -25.05
C TYR A 289 4.13 -9.82 -24.47
N VAL A 290 3.73 -8.57 -24.55
CA VAL A 290 2.50 -8.08 -23.89
C VAL A 290 1.23 -8.80 -24.38
N HIS A 291 1.13 -9.14 -25.67
CA HIS A 291 -0.06 -9.81 -26.22
C HIS A 291 -0.11 -11.31 -25.89
N LEU A 292 1.02 -12.02 -25.98
CA LEU A 292 1.09 -13.45 -25.63
C LEU A 292 0.86 -13.69 -24.13
N ASP A 293 1.34 -12.78 -23.29
CA ASP A 293 1.13 -12.83 -21.85
C ASP A 293 -0.34 -12.62 -21.47
N HIS A 294 -1.13 -11.89 -22.26
CA HIS A 294 -2.53 -11.56 -21.96
C HIS A 294 -3.46 -12.78 -22.14
N GLU A 295 -3.39 -13.46 -23.28
CA GLU A 295 -4.19 -14.68 -23.54
C GLU A 295 -3.86 -15.79 -22.54
N TYR A 296 -2.57 -15.95 -22.23
CA TYR A 296 -2.08 -16.89 -21.23
C TYR A 296 -2.62 -16.55 -19.83
N ILE A 297 -2.61 -15.28 -19.43
CA ILE A 297 -3.14 -14.84 -18.13
C ILE A 297 -4.63 -15.15 -18.04
N ASN A 298 -5.42 -14.82 -19.07
CA ASN A 298 -6.87 -15.04 -19.08
C ASN A 298 -7.20 -16.53 -19.01
N LYS A 299 -6.56 -17.36 -19.84
CA LYS A 299 -6.76 -18.80 -19.83
C LYS A 299 -6.44 -19.42 -18.48
N THR A 300 -5.26 -19.14 -17.95
CA THR A 300 -4.82 -19.68 -16.65
C THR A 300 -5.68 -19.17 -15.48
N PHE A 301 -6.11 -17.90 -15.53
CA PHE A 301 -7.01 -17.36 -14.52
C PHE A 301 -8.36 -18.08 -14.53
N ASN A 302 -8.99 -18.24 -15.66
CA ASN A 302 -10.30 -18.91 -15.78
C ASN A 302 -10.26 -20.38 -15.38
N GLU A 303 -9.13 -21.06 -15.63
CA GLU A 303 -8.95 -22.47 -15.27
C GLU A 303 -8.77 -22.67 -13.76
N TYR A 304 -8.02 -21.78 -13.10
CA TYR A 304 -7.58 -21.97 -11.72
C TYR A 304 -8.14 -20.96 -10.70
N CYS A 305 -8.96 -20.01 -11.14
CA CYS A 305 -9.57 -19.04 -10.21
C CYS A 305 -10.46 -19.75 -9.18
N LEU A 306 -10.38 -19.32 -7.94
CA LEU A 306 -11.24 -19.81 -6.87
C LEU A 306 -12.70 -19.52 -7.20
N LYS A 307 -13.53 -20.54 -7.27
CA LYS A 307 -14.98 -20.39 -7.43
C LYS A 307 -15.57 -20.03 -6.07
N ILE A 308 -16.36 -18.97 -6.03
CA ILE A 308 -17.10 -18.54 -4.86
C ILE A 308 -18.57 -18.74 -5.20
N ASP A 309 -19.21 -19.66 -4.48
CA ASP A 309 -20.63 -19.98 -4.60
C ASP A 309 -21.49 -18.98 -3.81
#